data_05ce84a0024b6df92e7941c2d510fdba
#
_entry.id   05ce84a0024b6df92e7941c2d510fdba
#
_cell.length_a   1.000
_cell.length_b   1.000
_cell.length_c   1.000
_cell.angle_alpha   90.00
_cell.angle_beta   90.00
_cell.angle_gamma   90.00
#
_symmetry.space_group_name_H-M   'P 1'
#
loop_
_entity.id
_entity.type
_entity.pdbx_description
1 polymer ?
#
loop_
_entity_poly.entity_id
_entity_poly.type
_entity_poly.pdbx_seq_one_letter_code
_entity_poly.pdbx_strand_id
1 'polypeptide(L)'
;MPIVPKNHTDQITASVVLKRNREASLQRKHTWLFSGAVARVEGKPLPGDLVRICTAEGKAVAVGFYEGESIFVRIISFSPDTFSDIETLLRERLFAAFRLRKSLGLMRPDNNVFRLVYGEGDALPGLIVDIYGSTAVLQAHTAAMYRRRQIIATLLQEIFPEQGIRAVFDKSAATLPETLELSTLNSYLIGTSSDEPLYENGLRIAADWIHGQKTGFFIDQRENRALVAQHAASRRVLNLFSYTGGFSLYALRGGATEVVSLDSSKRATEAAEDAVKLNFDAATASRHQTVTEDAFDYLNRLEADRFDLIIVDPPAFAKRRGNIKNALNGYRKLNRAVLEKVAPGGLVFTFSCSQLVSAQDFRLALLTASLEAGRSVRILRQLGQAPCHPINICHPETEYLKGLLLYVE
;
A
#
# COMPACT_ATOMS: atom_id res chain seq x y z
N MET A 1 -1.80 33.34 0.76
CA MET A 1 -3.02 32.53 0.94
C MET A 1 -3.46 32.07 -0.44
N PRO A 2 -3.44 30.78 -0.79
CA PRO A 2 -3.99 30.30 -2.03
C PRO A 2 -5.52 30.36 -1.93
N ILE A 3 -6.13 30.95 -2.92
CA ILE A 3 -7.59 31.13 -3.04
C ILE A 3 -8.18 29.73 -3.25
N VAL A 4 -8.78 29.16 -2.21
CA VAL A 4 -9.72 28.03 -2.38
C VAL A 4 -10.91 28.61 -3.16
N PRO A 5 -11.27 28.07 -4.33
CA PRO A 5 -12.44 28.55 -5.05
C PRO A 5 -13.66 28.38 -4.12
N LYS A 6 -14.27 29.50 -3.73
CA LYS A 6 -15.59 29.52 -3.10
C LYS A 6 -16.58 28.91 -4.08
N ASN A 7 -17.30 27.90 -3.67
CA ASN A 7 -18.49 27.25 -4.23
C ASN A 7 -18.35 25.76 -4.58
N HIS A 8 -17.74 24.96 -3.69
CA HIS A 8 -18.03 23.53 -3.68
C HIS A 8 -18.97 23.26 -2.50
N THR A 9 -20.23 23.07 -2.79
CA THR A 9 -21.22 22.67 -1.79
C THR A 9 -21.08 21.17 -1.57
N ASP A 10 -21.02 20.73 -0.31
CA ASP A 10 -21.16 19.31 0.05
C ASP A 10 -22.61 18.82 -0.20
N GLN A 11 -23.33 19.50 -1.06
CA GLN A 11 -24.68 19.18 -1.52
C GLN A 11 -24.63 18.46 -2.88
N ILE A 12 -25.57 17.56 -3.08
CA ILE A 12 -25.76 16.88 -4.36
C ILE A 12 -26.46 17.85 -5.33
N THR A 13 -25.71 18.39 -6.31
CA THR A 13 -26.23 19.37 -7.28
C THR A 13 -26.33 18.82 -8.69
N ALA A 14 -25.89 17.59 -8.92
CA ALA A 14 -25.85 16.96 -10.23
C ALA A 14 -26.22 15.48 -10.16
N SER A 15 -26.68 14.94 -11.29
CA SER A 15 -27.01 13.53 -11.43
C SER A 15 -26.26 12.89 -12.61
N VAL A 16 -25.82 11.65 -12.43
CA VAL A 16 -25.23 10.80 -13.45
C VAL A 16 -26.26 9.73 -13.79
N VAL A 17 -26.79 9.75 -15.02
CA VAL A 17 -27.80 8.80 -15.49
C VAL A 17 -27.14 7.67 -16.24
N LEU A 18 -27.47 6.45 -15.86
CA LEU A 18 -26.94 5.25 -16.48
C LEU A 18 -27.60 4.92 -17.81
N LYS A 19 -26.90 4.21 -18.68
CA LYS A 19 -27.50 3.52 -19.81
C LYS A 19 -28.36 2.37 -19.30
N ARG A 20 -29.43 2.03 -20.04
CA ARG A 20 -30.28 0.87 -19.69
C ARG A 20 -29.45 -0.39 -19.54
N ASN A 21 -29.75 -1.18 -18.52
CA ASN A 21 -29.11 -2.46 -18.20
C ASN A 21 -27.58 -2.34 -17.94
N ARG A 22 -27.12 -1.20 -17.40
CA ARG A 22 -25.71 -0.99 -17.02
C ARG A 22 -25.49 -0.85 -15.52
N GLU A 23 -26.44 -1.32 -14.70
CA GLU A 23 -26.41 -1.29 -13.23
C GLU A 23 -25.61 -2.45 -12.62
N ALA A 24 -25.10 -3.39 -13.39
CA ALA A 24 -24.48 -4.63 -12.89
C ALA A 24 -23.31 -4.40 -11.91
N SER A 25 -22.48 -3.35 -12.10
CA SER A 25 -21.41 -3.02 -11.15
C SER A 25 -21.98 -2.52 -9.80
N LEU A 26 -23.03 -1.72 -9.84
CA LEU A 26 -23.72 -1.21 -8.65
C LEU A 26 -24.42 -2.33 -7.87
N GLN A 27 -25.07 -3.25 -8.57
CA GLN A 27 -25.72 -4.43 -7.95
C GLN A 27 -24.68 -5.29 -7.21
N ARG A 28 -23.48 -5.41 -7.73
CA ARG A 28 -22.35 -6.08 -7.09
C ARG A 28 -21.64 -5.24 -6.03
N LYS A 29 -22.15 -4.04 -5.72
CA LYS A 29 -21.55 -3.10 -4.76
C LYS A 29 -20.10 -2.68 -5.10
N HIS A 30 -19.74 -2.71 -6.38
CA HIS A 30 -18.45 -2.20 -6.84
C HIS A 30 -18.39 -0.69 -6.67
N THR A 31 -17.32 -0.18 -6.06
CA THR A 31 -17.24 1.24 -5.68
C THR A 31 -16.85 2.17 -6.84
N TRP A 32 -16.53 1.63 -8.03
CA TRP A 32 -16.26 2.43 -9.23
C TRP A 32 -17.38 2.28 -10.26
N LEU A 33 -17.86 3.43 -10.73
CA LEU A 33 -18.70 3.51 -11.92
C LEU A 33 -17.84 3.98 -13.09
N PHE A 34 -17.76 3.16 -14.14
CA PHE A 34 -16.97 3.47 -15.32
C PHE A 34 -17.76 4.30 -16.34
N SER A 35 -17.06 5.17 -17.10
CA SER A 35 -17.65 6.03 -18.13
C SER A 35 -18.49 5.29 -19.18
N GLY A 36 -18.13 4.05 -19.49
CA GLY A 36 -18.88 3.21 -20.44
C GLY A 36 -20.32 2.89 -20.02
N ALA A 37 -20.66 3.00 -18.73
CA ALA A 37 -21.99 2.76 -18.20
C ALA A 37 -22.87 4.03 -18.18
N VAL A 38 -22.29 5.22 -18.41
CA VAL A 38 -22.97 6.52 -18.31
C VAL A 38 -23.64 6.90 -19.62
N ALA A 39 -24.92 7.30 -19.56
CA ALA A 39 -25.68 7.84 -20.69
C ALA A 39 -25.51 9.36 -20.79
N ARG A 40 -25.70 10.07 -19.68
CA ARG A 40 -25.61 11.54 -19.60
C ARG A 40 -25.34 12.01 -18.18
N VAL A 41 -24.91 13.26 -18.06
CA VAL A 41 -24.79 13.99 -16.80
C VAL A 41 -25.80 15.13 -16.82
N GLU A 42 -26.58 15.26 -15.76
CA GLU A 42 -27.51 16.36 -15.54
C GLU A 42 -26.88 17.31 -14.50
N GLY A 43 -26.68 18.55 -14.89
CA GLY A 43 -25.88 19.51 -14.15
C GLY A 43 -24.47 19.67 -14.72
N LYS A 44 -23.60 20.39 -13.98
CA LYS A 44 -22.21 20.66 -14.37
C LYS A 44 -21.27 20.39 -13.19
N PRO A 45 -21.14 19.11 -12.75
CA PRO A 45 -20.26 18.79 -11.63
C PRO A 45 -18.80 18.95 -12.02
N LEU A 46 -18.00 19.41 -11.07
CA LEU A 46 -16.54 19.41 -11.16
C LEU A 46 -15.97 18.16 -10.48
N PRO A 47 -14.76 17.70 -10.85
CA PRO A 47 -14.09 16.58 -10.17
C PRO A 47 -14.09 16.77 -8.65
N GLY A 48 -14.57 15.76 -7.91
CA GLY A 48 -14.70 15.77 -6.45
C GLY A 48 -16.05 16.27 -5.90
N ASP A 49 -16.98 16.70 -6.76
CA ASP A 49 -18.33 17.06 -6.35
C ASP A 49 -19.18 15.82 -6.08
N LEU A 50 -20.14 15.96 -5.17
CA LEU A 50 -21.13 14.92 -4.89
C LEU A 50 -22.16 14.86 -6.02
N VAL A 51 -22.41 13.65 -6.53
CA VAL A 51 -23.40 13.39 -7.55
C VAL A 51 -24.30 12.23 -7.15
N ARG A 52 -25.55 12.28 -7.57
CA ARG A 52 -26.49 11.18 -7.49
C ARG A 52 -26.37 10.30 -8.73
N ILE A 53 -26.36 8.99 -8.55
CA ILE A 53 -26.38 8.03 -9.65
C ILE A 53 -27.80 7.52 -9.80
N CYS A 54 -28.37 7.64 -11.02
CA CYS A 54 -29.73 7.25 -11.35
C CYS A 54 -29.75 6.20 -12.46
N THR A 55 -30.73 5.29 -12.40
CA THR A 55 -31.03 4.40 -13.53
C THR A 55 -31.53 5.19 -14.74
N ALA A 56 -31.68 4.52 -15.88
CA ALA A 56 -32.24 5.14 -17.09
C ALA A 56 -33.68 5.67 -16.89
N GLU A 57 -34.42 5.10 -15.95
CA GLU A 57 -35.79 5.47 -15.56
C GLU A 57 -35.83 6.59 -14.51
N GLY A 58 -34.67 7.10 -14.07
CA GLY A 58 -34.56 8.19 -13.12
C GLY A 58 -34.57 7.76 -11.62
N LYS A 59 -34.59 6.47 -11.31
CA LYS A 59 -34.51 6.00 -9.92
C LYS A 59 -33.09 6.21 -9.37
N ALA A 60 -32.97 6.89 -8.23
CA ALA A 60 -31.69 7.02 -7.53
C ALA A 60 -31.22 5.65 -6.98
N VAL A 61 -29.94 5.30 -7.18
CA VAL A 61 -29.38 4.01 -6.79
C VAL A 61 -28.07 4.11 -6.00
N ALA A 62 -27.39 5.27 -6.07
CA ALA A 62 -26.16 5.52 -5.31
C ALA A 62 -25.85 7.00 -5.21
N VAL A 63 -24.88 7.35 -4.35
CA VAL A 63 -24.22 8.65 -4.25
C VAL A 63 -22.71 8.43 -4.35
N GLY A 64 -22.00 9.34 -5.01
CA GLY A 64 -20.56 9.23 -5.16
C GLY A 64 -19.90 10.56 -5.52
N PHE A 65 -18.57 10.52 -5.63
CA PHE A 65 -17.77 11.64 -6.10
C PHE A 65 -17.56 11.55 -7.61
N TYR A 66 -17.87 12.61 -8.30
CA TYR A 66 -17.62 12.75 -9.72
C TYR A 66 -16.12 12.90 -9.99
N GLU A 67 -15.61 12.15 -10.97
CA GLU A 67 -14.21 12.24 -11.43
C GLU A 67 -14.16 12.71 -12.92
N GLY A 68 -15.13 12.28 -13.73
CA GLY A 68 -15.24 12.68 -15.14
C GLY A 68 -14.29 11.94 -16.10
N GLU A 69 -13.51 10.98 -15.59
CA GLU A 69 -12.53 10.20 -16.35
C GLU A 69 -13.00 8.76 -16.62
N SER A 70 -12.08 7.84 -16.86
CA SER A 70 -12.39 6.40 -17.05
C SER A 70 -13.16 5.82 -15.87
N ILE A 71 -12.68 6.06 -14.63
CA ILE A 71 -13.47 5.92 -13.41
C ILE A 71 -14.30 7.21 -13.32
N PHE A 72 -15.58 7.11 -13.65
CA PHE A 72 -16.42 8.29 -13.83
C PHE A 72 -16.99 8.81 -12.52
N VAL A 73 -17.35 7.88 -11.62
CA VAL A 73 -17.80 8.21 -10.26
C VAL A 73 -17.21 7.18 -9.29
N ARG A 74 -16.70 7.66 -8.15
CA ARG A 74 -16.35 6.83 -7.01
C ARG A 74 -17.50 6.82 -6.01
N ILE A 75 -18.13 5.67 -5.86
CA ILE A 75 -19.33 5.51 -5.07
C ILE A 75 -18.99 5.49 -3.58
N ILE A 76 -19.71 6.29 -2.82
CA ILE A 76 -19.57 6.38 -1.37
C ILE A 76 -20.81 5.90 -0.61
N SER A 77 -21.96 5.81 -1.25
CA SER A 77 -23.16 5.25 -0.65
C SER A 77 -24.00 4.54 -1.71
N PHE A 78 -24.48 3.34 -1.38
CA PHE A 78 -25.43 2.57 -2.17
C PHE A 78 -26.87 2.72 -1.61
N SER A 79 -27.08 3.63 -0.68
CA SER A 79 -28.37 3.94 -0.06
C SER A 79 -28.59 5.45 -0.18
N PRO A 80 -29.00 5.92 -1.37
CA PRO A 80 -29.13 7.36 -1.62
C PRO A 80 -30.20 8.02 -0.76
N ASP A 81 -31.21 7.28 -0.32
CA ASP A 81 -32.33 7.80 0.48
C ASP A 81 -31.95 8.05 1.95
N THR A 82 -30.92 7.36 2.45
CA THR A 82 -30.42 7.51 3.83
C THR A 82 -29.12 8.30 3.92
N PHE A 83 -28.61 8.78 2.79
CA PHE A 83 -27.42 9.62 2.78
C PHE A 83 -27.77 11.00 3.36
N SER A 84 -27.19 11.33 4.51
CA SER A 84 -27.41 12.63 5.18
C SER A 84 -26.47 13.70 4.64
N ASP A 85 -25.18 13.57 4.98
CA ASP A 85 -24.11 14.49 4.60
C ASP A 85 -22.77 13.74 4.58
N ILE A 86 -21.78 14.38 3.98
CA ILE A 86 -20.46 13.76 3.77
C ILE A 86 -19.63 13.70 5.04
N GLU A 87 -19.76 14.67 5.95
CA GLU A 87 -18.95 14.66 7.19
C GLU A 87 -19.38 13.53 8.10
N THR A 88 -20.68 13.34 8.28
CA THR A 88 -21.25 12.20 9.04
C THR A 88 -20.77 10.87 8.45
N LEU A 89 -20.83 10.71 7.13
CA LEU A 89 -20.36 9.50 6.46
C LEU A 89 -18.85 9.27 6.66
N LEU A 90 -18.02 10.32 6.52
CA LEU A 90 -16.58 10.22 6.77
C LEU A 90 -16.28 9.80 8.21
N ARG A 91 -16.98 10.41 9.18
CA ARG A 91 -16.87 10.08 10.62
C ARG A 91 -17.18 8.60 10.88
N GLU A 92 -18.31 8.13 10.37
CA GLU A 92 -18.74 6.73 10.55
C GLU A 92 -17.72 5.74 9.96
N ARG A 93 -17.19 6.01 8.77
CA ARG A 93 -16.24 5.12 8.10
C ARG A 93 -14.85 5.16 8.71
N LEU A 94 -14.36 6.32 9.08
CA LEU A 94 -13.11 6.45 9.81
C LEU A 94 -13.20 5.71 11.16
N PHE A 95 -14.33 5.82 11.85
CA PHE A 95 -14.57 5.07 13.09
C PHE A 95 -14.68 3.56 12.85
N ALA A 96 -15.30 3.12 11.76
CA ALA A 96 -15.33 1.70 11.37
C ALA A 96 -13.93 1.17 11.06
N ALA A 97 -13.12 1.93 10.33
CA ALA A 97 -11.72 1.61 10.03
C ALA A 97 -10.88 1.50 11.33
N PHE A 98 -11.05 2.43 12.26
CA PHE A 98 -10.43 2.39 13.58
C PHE A 98 -10.81 1.13 14.36
N ARG A 99 -12.11 0.82 14.47
CA ARG A 99 -12.60 -0.39 15.16
C ARG A 99 -12.01 -1.67 14.55
N LEU A 100 -11.94 -1.75 13.22
CA LEU A 100 -11.30 -2.88 12.54
C LEU A 100 -9.84 -3.05 12.99
N ARG A 101 -9.04 -1.98 12.97
CA ARG A 101 -7.61 -2.07 13.37
C ARG A 101 -7.45 -2.41 14.85
N LYS A 102 -8.34 -1.89 15.70
CA LYS A 102 -8.39 -2.25 17.12
C LYS A 102 -8.72 -3.74 17.32
N SER A 103 -9.72 -4.26 16.61
CA SER A 103 -10.10 -5.70 16.67
C SER A 103 -9.00 -6.64 16.14
N LEU A 104 -8.17 -6.16 15.19
CA LEU A 104 -7.01 -6.88 14.68
C LEU A 104 -5.80 -6.83 15.64
N GLY A 105 -5.91 -6.17 16.80
CA GLY A 105 -4.82 -6.03 17.76
C GLY A 105 -3.63 -5.23 17.24
N LEU A 106 -3.86 -4.26 16.34
CA LEU A 106 -2.78 -3.46 15.76
C LEU A 106 -2.38 -2.26 16.61
N MET A 107 -3.18 -1.92 17.62
CA MET A 107 -2.96 -0.79 18.51
C MET A 107 -2.43 -1.31 19.85
N ARG A 108 -1.12 -1.49 19.94
CA ARG A 108 -0.43 -2.02 21.12
C ARG A 108 0.81 -1.18 21.42
N PRO A 109 1.34 -1.20 22.65
CA PRO A 109 2.56 -0.47 22.99
C PRO A 109 3.79 -0.88 22.13
N ASP A 110 3.83 -2.13 21.68
CA ASP A 110 4.88 -2.69 20.83
C ASP A 110 4.54 -2.63 19.32
N ASN A 111 3.41 -1.98 18.96
CA ASN A 111 2.98 -1.82 17.57
C ASN A 111 2.11 -0.57 17.41
N ASN A 112 2.72 0.55 17.09
CA ASN A 112 2.07 1.84 16.87
C ASN A 112 2.19 2.35 15.42
N VAL A 113 2.54 1.44 14.48
CA VAL A 113 2.63 1.73 13.04
C VAL A 113 1.69 0.80 12.29
N PHE A 114 0.70 1.37 11.61
CA PHE A 114 -0.27 0.60 10.82
C PHE A 114 -1.04 1.51 9.84
N ARG A 115 -1.59 0.92 8.77
CA ARG A 115 -2.55 1.61 7.91
C ARG A 115 -3.92 1.66 8.55
N LEU A 116 -4.42 2.88 8.79
CA LEU A 116 -5.77 3.10 9.31
C LEU A 116 -6.81 3.07 8.21
N VAL A 117 -6.53 3.71 7.06
CA VAL A 117 -7.47 3.77 5.93
C VAL A 117 -6.77 3.29 4.66
N TYR A 118 -7.40 2.33 4.01
CA TYR A 118 -6.96 1.75 2.75
C TYR A 118 -8.02 1.95 1.65
N GLY A 119 -8.26 3.18 1.26
CA GLY A 119 -9.09 3.54 0.12
C GLY A 119 -10.42 2.80 0.03
N GLU A 120 -10.65 2.16 -1.09
CA GLU A 120 -11.83 1.36 -1.40
C GLU A 120 -11.99 0.13 -0.48
N GLY A 121 -10.90 -0.35 0.13
CA GLY A 121 -10.92 -1.41 1.13
C GLY A 121 -11.67 -1.03 2.40
N ASP A 122 -11.61 0.25 2.78
CA ASP A 122 -12.34 0.82 3.92
C ASP A 122 -13.55 1.66 3.47
N ALA A 123 -13.97 1.52 2.22
CA ALA A 123 -15.06 2.29 1.61
C ALA A 123 -14.86 3.82 1.64
N LEU A 124 -13.61 4.27 1.71
CA LEU A 124 -13.15 5.68 1.62
C LEU A 124 -12.34 5.87 0.34
N PRO A 125 -12.96 5.80 -0.85
CA PRO A 125 -12.27 5.71 -2.12
C PRO A 125 -11.31 6.87 -2.35
N GLY A 126 -10.05 6.53 -2.65
CA GLY A 126 -9.00 7.51 -2.88
C GLY A 126 -8.41 8.16 -1.62
N LEU A 127 -8.67 7.62 -0.42
CA LEU A 127 -8.04 8.07 0.83
C LEU A 127 -7.11 6.99 1.39
N ILE A 128 -5.89 7.37 1.70
CA ILE A 128 -4.94 6.57 2.46
C ILE A 128 -4.61 7.33 3.75
N VAL A 129 -4.60 6.63 4.87
CA VAL A 129 -4.13 7.16 6.16
C VAL A 129 -3.28 6.11 6.85
N ASP A 130 -2.02 6.44 7.11
CA ASP A 130 -1.09 5.62 7.89
C ASP A 130 -0.80 6.29 9.23
N ILE A 131 -0.77 5.48 10.28
CA ILE A 131 -0.47 5.92 11.64
C ILE A 131 0.97 5.58 11.97
N TYR A 132 1.70 6.56 12.46
CA TYR A 132 3.06 6.49 12.96
C TYR A 132 3.09 7.09 14.37
N GLY A 133 2.85 6.27 15.38
CA GLY A 133 2.69 6.74 16.76
C GLY A 133 1.51 7.72 16.88
N SER A 134 1.78 8.96 17.29
CA SER A 134 0.80 10.04 17.36
C SER A 134 0.70 10.90 16.09
N THR A 135 1.39 10.52 15.01
CA THR A 135 1.33 11.20 13.71
C THR A 135 0.51 10.39 12.72
N ALA A 136 -0.52 10.98 12.12
CA ALA A 136 -1.22 10.43 10.97
C ALA A 136 -0.66 11.03 9.67
N VAL A 137 -0.33 10.18 8.70
CA VAL A 137 0.09 10.59 7.35
C VAL A 137 -1.04 10.30 6.38
N LEU A 138 -1.59 11.35 5.80
CA LEU A 138 -2.71 11.32 4.87
C LEU A 138 -2.21 11.45 3.44
N GLN A 139 -2.74 10.64 2.53
CA GLN A 139 -2.62 10.81 1.09
C GLN A 139 -4.00 10.81 0.45
N ALA A 140 -4.34 11.89 -0.25
CA ALA A 140 -5.50 11.96 -1.12
C ALA A 140 -5.08 11.61 -2.55
N HIS A 141 -5.81 10.70 -3.17
CA HIS A 141 -5.64 10.28 -4.57
C HIS A 141 -6.74 10.83 -5.48
N THR A 142 -7.65 11.63 -4.93
CA THR A 142 -8.80 12.23 -5.62
C THR A 142 -9.03 13.65 -5.16
N ALA A 143 -9.62 14.47 -6.03
CA ALA A 143 -10.05 15.84 -5.69
C ALA A 143 -10.99 15.86 -4.48
N ALA A 144 -11.89 14.87 -4.40
CA ALA A 144 -12.87 14.76 -3.33
C ALA A 144 -12.22 14.65 -1.94
N MET A 145 -11.26 13.74 -1.78
CA MET A 145 -10.56 13.54 -0.51
C MET A 145 -9.59 14.67 -0.20
N TYR A 146 -8.93 15.21 -1.23
CA TYR A 146 -8.04 16.35 -1.05
C TYR A 146 -8.76 17.61 -0.53
N ARG A 147 -9.93 17.93 -1.08
CA ARG A 147 -10.73 19.06 -0.62
C ARG A 147 -11.18 18.90 0.83
N ARG A 148 -11.40 17.67 1.27
CA ARG A 148 -11.89 17.35 2.63
C ARG A 148 -10.80 16.98 3.62
N ARG A 149 -9.52 17.10 3.22
CA ARG A 149 -8.38 16.70 4.06
C ARG A 149 -8.35 17.39 5.42
N GLN A 150 -8.82 18.63 5.53
CA GLN A 150 -8.86 19.35 6.82
C GLN A 150 -9.94 18.78 7.74
N ILE A 151 -11.13 18.46 7.21
CA ILE A 151 -12.20 17.80 7.95
C ILE A 151 -11.71 16.41 8.39
N ILE A 152 -11.11 15.65 7.49
CA ILE A 152 -10.54 14.33 7.80
C ILE A 152 -9.50 14.44 8.92
N ALA A 153 -8.62 15.42 8.88
CA ALA A 153 -7.61 15.65 9.92
C ALA A 153 -8.23 15.91 11.29
N THR A 154 -9.28 16.73 11.36
CA THR A 154 -10.03 16.97 12.61
C THR A 154 -10.70 15.69 13.11
N LEU A 155 -11.36 14.94 12.23
CA LEU A 155 -12.01 13.68 12.58
C LEU A 155 -11.02 12.63 13.10
N LEU A 156 -9.80 12.58 12.57
CA LEU A 156 -8.76 11.69 13.06
C LEU A 156 -8.39 11.98 14.51
N GLN A 157 -8.32 13.25 14.93
CA GLN A 157 -8.09 13.60 16.33
C GLN A 157 -9.24 13.17 17.24
N GLU A 158 -10.47 13.30 16.80
CA GLU A 158 -11.66 12.89 17.56
C GLU A 158 -11.74 11.39 17.77
N ILE A 159 -11.32 10.59 16.79
CA ILE A 159 -11.45 9.12 16.79
C ILE A 159 -10.39 8.44 17.68
N PHE A 160 -9.27 9.10 17.95
CA PHE A 160 -8.19 8.57 18.78
C PHE A 160 -8.06 9.30 20.13
N PRO A 161 -9.07 9.23 21.02
CA PRO A 161 -9.04 10.00 22.28
C PRO A 161 -7.97 9.50 23.26
N GLU A 162 -7.69 8.19 23.29
CA GLU A 162 -6.78 7.57 24.27
C GLU A 162 -5.31 7.60 23.82
N GLN A 163 -5.04 7.46 22.53
CA GLN A 163 -3.69 7.43 21.96
C GLN A 163 -3.27 8.79 21.40
N GLY A 164 -4.21 9.68 21.16
CA GLY A 164 -4.05 11.06 20.76
C GLY A 164 -3.29 11.25 19.44
N ILE A 165 -3.99 11.43 18.33
CA ILE A 165 -3.34 11.98 17.13
C ILE A 165 -2.99 13.44 17.38
N ARG A 166 -1.69 13.73 17.50
CA ARG A 166 -1.15 15.08 17.77
C ARG A 166 -0.79 15.82 16.49
N ALA A 167 -0.45 15.08 15.44
CA ALA A 167 -0.08 15.65 14.16
C ALA A 167 -0.77 14.92 13.00
N VAL A 168 -1.15 15.67 11.97
CA VAL A 168 -1.63 15.13 10.69
C VAL A 168 -0.82 15.77 9.57
N PHE A 169 -0.08 14.95 8.82
CA PHE A 169 0.74 15.37 7.70
C PHE A 169 0.05 15.01 6.38
N ASP A 170 -0.20 16.00 5.53
CA ASP A 170 -0.72 15.81 4.17
C ASP A 170 0.45 15.55 3.21
N LYS A 171 0.50 14.34 2.67
CA LYS A 171 1.48 13.90 1.68
C LYS A 171 0.83 13.65 0.31
N SER A 172 -0.09 14.49 -0.10
CA SER A 172 -0.90 14.30 -1.31
C SER A 172 -0.28 14.87 -2.58
N ALA A 173 0.78 15.68 -2.50
CA ALA A 173 1.33 16.41 -3.65
C ALA A 173 1.68 15.52 -4.85
N ALA A 174 2.21 14.31 -4.61
CA ALA A 174 2.61 13.37 -5.66
C ALA A 174 1.55 12.31 -6.00
N THR A 175 0.39 12.32 -5.34
CA THR A 175 -0.66 11.30 -5.50
C THR A 175 -1.91 11.80 -6.20
N LEU A 176 -2.06 13.12 -6.30
CA LEU A 176 -3.18 13.73 -7.01
C LEU A 176 -2.97 13.64 -8.53
N PRO A 177 -4.06 13.46 -9.30
CA PRO A 177 -4.00 13.55 -10.76
C PRO A 177 -3.45 14.92 -11.22
N GLU A 178 -2.53 14.90 -12.18
CA GLU A 178 -1.95 16.13 -12.77
C GLU A 178 -3.02 17.05 -13.40
N THR A 179 -4.15 16.48 -13.82
CA THR A 179 -5.30 17.19 -14.39
C THR A 179 -6.00 18.13 -13.41
N LEU A 180 -5.70 18.00 -12.11
CA LEU A 180 -6.30 18.83 -11.07
C LEU A 180 -5.45 20.06 -10.80
N GLU A 181 -4.95 20.82 -11.64
CA GLU A 181 -4.23 22.12 -11.50
C GLU A 181 -4.12 22.68 -10.04
N LEU A 182 -3.97 21.78 -9.06
CA LEU A 182 -3.88 22.12 -7.64
C LEU A 182 -2.41 22.33 -7.31
N SER A 183 -2.05 23.54 -6.95
CA SER A 183 -0.74 23.81 -6.32
C SER A 183 -0.70 23.14 -4.95
N THR A 184 -0.13 21.94 -4.89
CA THR A 184 -0.09 21.14 -3.67
C THR A 184 1.32 21.06 -3.14
N LEU A 185 1.49 21.44 -1.87
CA LEU A 185 2.70 21.18 -1.11
C LEU A 185 2.36 20.23 0.03
N ASN A 186 3.23 19.27 0.27
CA ASN A 186 3.12 18.45 1.46
C ASN A 186 3.33 19.32 2.70
N SER A 187 2.44 19.21 3.69
CA SER A 187 2.51 20.02 4.89
C SER A 187 1.74 19.41 6.06
N TYR A 188 2.04 19.86 7.27
CA TYR A 188 1.19 19.55 8.42
C TYR A 188 -0.13 20.32 8.32
N LEU A 189 -1.24 19.59 8.43
CA LEU A 189 -2.58 20.15 8.59
C LEU A 189 -2.88 20.49 10.04
N ILE A 190 -2.35 19.67 10.95
CA ILE A 190 -2.49 19.81 12.41
C ILE A 190 -1.16 19.46 13.05
N GLY A 191 -0.74 20.23 14.03
CA GLY A 191 0.43 19.96 14.86
C GLY A 191 1.75 19.89 14.11
N THR A 192 2.70 19.21 14.74
CA THR A 192 4.01 18.87 14.16
C THR A 192 4.40 17.48 14.62
N SER A 193 5.34 16.81 13.93
CA SER A 193 5.82 15.48 14.34
C SER A 193 6.41 15.50 15.75
N SER A 194 6.27 14.38 16.44
CA SER A 194 6.98 14.10 17.68
C SER A 194 8.11 13.10 17.43
N ASP A 195 9.17 13.16 18.25
CA ASP A 195 10.30 12.21 18.21
C ASP A 195 9.99 10.90 18.97
N GLU A 196 8.71 10.52 19.05
CA GLU A 196 8.35 9.28 19.70
C GLU A 196 8.83 8.04 18.93
N PRO A 197 9.23 6.98 19.65
CA PRO A 197 9.68 5.77 18.99
C PRO A 197 8.53 5.06 18.28
N LEU A 198 8.83 4.63 17.06
CA LEU A 198 7.89 3.89 16.20
C LEU A 198 8.18 2.39 16.29
N TYR A 199 7.15 1.60 16.53
CA TYR A 199 7.27 0.15 16.71
C TYR A 199 6.39 -0.64 15.74
N GLU A 200 6.97 -1.69 15.19
CA GLU A 200 6.25 -2.76 14.52
C GLU A 200 6.61 -4.10 15.17
N ASN A 201 5.64 -4.71 15.88
CA ASN A 201 5.84 -5.96 16.60
C ASN A 201 7.09 -5.97 17.49
N GLY A 202 7.32 -4.91 18.24
CA GLY A 202 8.45 -4.75 19.15
C GLY A 202 9.78 -4.32 18.52
N LEU A 203 9.87 -4.25 17.20
CA LEU A 203 11.04 -3.68 16.51
C LEU A 203 10.84 -2.18 16.30
N ARG A 204 11.86 -1.39 16.62
CA ARG A 204 11.88 0.03 16.27
C ARG A 204 12.11 0.20 14.79
N ILE A 205 11.24 0.96 14.15
CA ILE A 205 11.35 1.25 12.73
C ILE A 205 11.61 2.73 12.48
N ALA A 206 12.35 3.04 11.42
CA ALA A 206 12.51 4.38 10.91
C ALA A 206 11.47 4.60 9.79
N ALA A 207 10.61 5.61 9.94
CA ALA A 207 9.70 6.04 8.90
C ALA A 207 9.97 7.50 8.56
N ASP A 208 10.19 7.78 7.29
CA ASP A 208 10.40 9.14 6.78
C ASP A 208 9.22 9.54 5.89
N TRP A 209 8.20 10.12 6.50
CA TRP A 209 7.03 10.58 5.74
C TRP A 209 7.25 11.91 5.01
N ILE A 210 8.30 12.65 5.31
CA ILE A 210 8.60 13.92 4.63
C ILE A 210 9.27 13.64 3.27
N HIS A 211 10.36 12.85 3.27
CA HIS A 211 11.19 12.62 2.09
C HIS A 211 11.16 11.18 1.58
N GLY A 212 10.70 10.22 2.39
CA GLY A 212 10.66 8.79 2.07
C GLY A 212 9.60 8.44 1.03
N GLN A 213 9.66 7.20 0.55
CA GLN A 213 8.69 6.66 -0.40
C GLN A 213 7.32 6.41 0.27
N LYS A 214 6.25 6.40 -0.53
CA LYS A 214 4.86 6.25 -0.06
C LYS A 214 4.58 7.21 1.11
N THR A 215 4.08 6.67 2.21
CA THR A 215 3.83 7.41 3.46
C THR A 215 5.03 7.40 4.41
N GLY A 216 6.15 6.74 4.05
CA GLY A 216 7.38 6.69 4.84
C GLY A 216 7.88 5.28 5.14
N PHE A 217 7.01 4.27 5.14
CA PHE A 217 7.35 2.87 5.37
C PHE A 217 6.41 1.92 4.60
N PHE A 218 6.84 0.67 4.37
CA PHE A 218 6.05 -0.35 3.66
C PHE A 218 5.29 -1.23 4.65
N ILE A 219 4.18 -0.71 5.18
CA ILE A 219 3.37 -1.36 6.23
C ILE A 219 2.66 -2.63 5.71
N ASP A 220 2.40 -2.70 4.41
CA ASP A 220 1.76 -3.82 3.73
C ASP A 220 2.51 -5.15 3.86
N GLN A 221 3.82 -5.10 4.10
CA GLN A 221 4.70 -6.27 4.23
C GLN A 221 4.86 -6.79 5.68
N ARG A 222 4.16 -6.25 6.68
CA ARG A 222 4.31 -6.61 8.10
C ARG A 222 4.26 -8.11 8.34
N GLU A 223 3.20 -8.79 7.87
CA GLU A 223 3.00 -10.22 8.11
C GLU A 223 4.04 -11.06 7.38
N ASN A 224 4.46 -10.61 6.20
CA ASN A 224 5.50 -11.28 5.43
C ASN A 224 6.88 -11.13 6.12
N ARG A 225 7.16 -9.97 6.71
CA ARG A 225 8.35 -9.78 7.57
C ARG A 225 8.33 -10.71 8.79
N ALA A 226 7.18 -10.81 9.47
CA ALA A 226 7.02 -11.72 10.61
C ALA A 226 7.23 -13.18 10.20
N LEU A 227 6.78 -13.57 9.02
CA LEU A 227 7.00 -14.91 8.48
C LEU A 227 8.49 -15.16 8.15
N VAL A 228 9.21 -14.17 7.63
CA VAL A 228 10.66 -14.27 7.42
C VAL A 228 11.38 -14.58 8.75
N ALA A 229 11.01 -13.91 9.85
CA ALA A 229 11.59 -14.20 11.16
C ALA A 229 11.39 -15.67 11.59
N GLN A 230 10.24 -16.27 11.28
CA GLN A 230 9.96 -17.68 11.60
C GLN A 230 10.86 -18.67 10.84
N HIS A 231 11.40 -18.26 9.71
CA HIS A 231 12.23 -19.10 8.84
C HIS A 231 13.72 -18.72 8.82
N ALA A 232 14.13 -17.70 9.56
CA ALA A 232 15.48 -17.14 9.47
C ALA A 232 16.52 -17.85 10.38
N ALA A 233 16.09 -18.64 11.37
CA ALA A 233 16.99 -19.25 12.34
C ALA A 233 18.10 -20.08 11.65
N SER A 234 19.35 -19.78 12.04
CA SER A 234 20.57 -20.42 11.52
C SER A 234 20.81 -20.28 10.01
N ARG A 235 20.15 -19.34 9.34
CA ARG A 235 20.27 -19.09 7.90
C ARG A 235 21.08 -17.85 7.58
N ARG A 236 21.76 -17.91 6.43
CA ARG A 236 22.35 -16.75 5.76
C ARG A 236 21.28 -16.14 4.85
N VAL A 237 20.95 -14.88 5.07
CA VAL A 237 19.82 -14.19 4.45
C VAL A 237 20.29 -13.08 3.51
N LEU A 238 19.78 -13.05 2.28
CA LEU A 238 19.93 -11.94 1.34
C LEU A 238 18.58 -11.23 1.18
N ASN A 239 18.53 -9.93 1.49
CA ASN A 239 17.38 -9.09 1.30
C ASN A 239 17.63 -8.12 0.13
N LEU A 240 17.09 -8.44 -1.05
CA LEU A 240 17.15 -7.62 -2.25
C LEU A 240 16.06 -6.55 -2.23
N PHE A 241 16.38 -5.33 -2.71
CA PHE A 241 15.49 -4.16 -2.65
C PHE A 241 15.11 -3.84 -1.21
N SER A 242 16.11 -3.84 -0.35
CA SER A 242 15.92 -3.85 1.10
C SER A 242 15.30 -2.58 1.67
N TYR A 243 15.30 -1.46 0.91
CA TYR A 243 14.89 -0.15 1.40
C TYR A 243 15.54 0.12 2.77
N THR A 244 14.77 0.49 3.79
CA THR A 244 15.26 0.76 5.16
C THR A 244 15.47 -0.51 6.00
N GLY A 245 15.61 -1.68 5.39
CA GLY A 245 15.99 -2.92 6.05
C GLY A 245 14.87 -3.63 6.84
N GLY A 246 13.60 -3.30 6.59
CA GLY A 246 12.50 -3.89 7.36
C GLY A 246 12.53 -5.42 7.44
N PHE A 247 12.73 -6.13 6.34
CA PHE A 247 12.88 -7.59 6.33
C PHE A 247 14.15 -8.06 7.06
N SER A 248 15.24 -7.31 6.95
CA SER A 248 16.51 -7.63 7.60
C SER A 248 16.42 -7.57 9.12
N LEU A 249 15.70 -6.60 9.68
CA LEU A 249 15.42 -6.54 11.12
C LEU A 249 14.71 -7.79 11.61
N TYR A 250 13.72 -8.27 10.86
CA TYR A 250 12.98 -9.47 11.20
C TYR A 250 13.82 -10.76 11.01
N ALA A 251 14.69 -10.81 10.00
CA ALA A 251 15.62 -11.92 9.82
C ALA A 251 16.62 -12.02 10.98
N LEU A 252 17.21 -10.91 11.42
CA LEU A 252 18.10 -10.87 12.59
C LEU A 252 17.38 -11.31 13.87
N ARG A 253 16.18 -10.76 14.13
CA ARG A 253 15.35 -11.15 15.27
C ARG A 253 15.00 -12.64 15.23
N GLY A 254 14.83 -13.21 14.04
CA GLY A 254 14.57 -14.64 13.82
C GLY A 254 15.79 -15.54 13.98
N GLY A 255 16.97 -14.99 14.30
CA GLY A 255 18.19 -15.77 14.55
C GLY A 255 19.00 -16.10 13.30
N ALA A 256 18.92 -15.26 12.26
CA ALA A 256 19.81 -15.36 11.11
C ALA A 256 21.27 -15.26 11.55
N THR A 257 22.16 -16.07 10.95
CA THR A 257 23.59 -16.06 11.22
C THR A 257 24.32 -14.96 10.45
N GLU A 258 23.75 -14.57 9.31
CA GLU A 258 24.21 -13.48 8.46
C GLU A 258 23.02 -12.87 7.73
N VAL A 259 23.00 -11.56 7.59
CA VAL A 259 22.01 -10.83 6.81
C VAL A 259 22.69 -9.79 5.93
N VAL A 260 22.46 -9.86 4.63
CA VAL A 260 22.89 -8.82 3.68
C VAL A 260 21.68 -8.05 3.19
N SER A 261 21.65 -6.74 3.43
CA SER A 261 20.67 -5.80 2.88
C SER A 261 21.23 -5.14 1.62
N LEU A 262 20.58 -5.34 0.49
CA LEU A 262 20.98 -4.76 -0.79
C LEU A 262 19.92 -3.81 -1.32
N ASP A 263 20.33 -2.58 -1.63
CA ASP A 263 19.50 -1.59 -2.30
C ASP A 263 20.38 -0.69 -3.17
N SER A 264 19.86 -0.17 -4.28
CA SER A 264 20.59 0.77 -5.14
C SER A 264 20.72 2.17 -4.53
N SER A 265 19.90 2.50 -3.53
CA SER A 265 19.91 3.78 -2.82
C SER A 265 20.81 3.75 -1.61
N LYS A 266 21.89 4.54 -1.64
CA LYS A 266 22.81 4.72 -0.50
C LYS A 266 22.07 5.18 0.77
N ARG A 267 21.11 6.12 0.63
CA ARG A 267 20.28 6.58 1.75
C ARG A 267 19.48 5.44 2.38
N ALA A 268 18.97 4.51 1.58
CA ALA A 268 18.21 3.37 2.06
C ALA A 268 19.11 2.38 2.82
N THR A 269 20.31 2.09 2.29
CA THR A 269 21.27 1.19 2.94
C THR A 269 21.83 1.76 4.24
N GLU A 270 22.11 3.06 4.30
CA GLU A 270 22.50 3.77 5.53
C GLU A 270 21.39 3.69 6.58
N ALA A 271 20.14 3.94 6.18
CA ALA A 271 18.98 3.84 7.09
C ALA A 271 18.76 2.39 7.59
N ALA A 272 19.03 1.38 6.77
CA ALA A 272 18.96 -0.01 7.18
C ALA A 272 20.03 -0.36 8.22
N GLU A 273 21.25 0.15 8.07
CA GLU A 273 22.34 -0.02 9.04
C GLU A 273 21.99 0.63 10.38
N ASP A 274 21.49 1.87 10.35
CA ASP A 274 21.08 2.59 11.56
C ASP A 274 19.89 1.89 12.24
N ALA A 275 18.93 1.37 11.49
CA ALA A 275 17.83 0.60 12.03
C ALA A 275 18.28 -0.68 12.76
N VAL A 276 19.31 -1.35 12.26
CA VAL A 276 19.92 -2.53 12.93
C VAL A 276 20.60 -2.13 14.23
N LYS A 277 21.44 -1.08 14.23
CA LYS A 277 22.10 -0.56 15.43
C LYS A 277 21.11 -0.12 16.51
N LEU A 278 19.95 0.37 16.10
CA LEU A 278 18.89 0.82 16.99
C LEU A 278 18.17 -0.33 17.71
N ASN A 279 18.16 -1.52 17.13
CA ASN A 279 17.36 -2.66 17.59
C ASN A 279 18.17 -3.77 18.25
N PHE A 280 19.47 -3.86 17.99
CA PHE A 280 20.27 -5.02 18.36
C PHE A 280 21.57 -4.64 19.06
N ASP A 281 22.08 -5.54 19.91
CA ASP A 281 23.40 -5.44 20.48
C ASP A 281 24.50 -5.59 19.42
N ALA A 282 25.74 -5.24 19.79
CA ALA A 282 26.88 -5.28 18.86
C ALA A 282 27.12 -6.67 18.24
N ALA A 283 26.89 -7.74 19.03
CA ALA A 283 27.09 -9.10 18.55
C ALA A 283 26.06 -9.51 17.48
N THR A 284 24.81 -9.12 17.64
CA THR A 284 23.76 -9.35 16.64
C THR A 284 23.94 -8.41 15.45
N ALA A 285 24.24 -7.12 15.69
CA ALA A 285 24.44 -6.14 14.64
C ALA A 285 25.64 -6.51 13.72
N SER A 286 26.68 -7.14 14.24
CA SER A 286 27.83 -7.60 13.43
C SER A 286 27.50 -8.70 12.40
N ARG A 287 26.31 -9.31 12.49
CA ARG A 287 25.81 -10.26 11.49
C ARG A 287 25.17 -9.60 10.29
N HIS A 288 25.01 -8.28 10.32
CA HIS A 288 24.38 -7.50 9.26
C HIS A 288 25.40 -6.74 8.42
N GLN A 289 25.19 -6.73 7.11
CA GLN A 289 25.98 -5.96 6.15
C GLN A 289 25.01 -5.26 5.19
N THR A 290 25.39 -4.08 4.72
CA THR A 290 24.68 -3.36 3.66
C THR A 290 25.52 -3.31 2.39
N VAL A 291 24.85 -3.42 1.25
CA VAL A 291 25.46 -3.31 -0.09
C VAL A 291 24.64 -2.31 -0.90
N THR A 292 25.32 -1.25 -1.39
CA THR A 292 24.68 -0.25 -2.27
C THR A 292 25.03 -0.58 -3.71
N GLU A 293 24.13 -1.31 -4.40
CA GLU A 293 24.36 -1.81 -5.76
C GLU A 293 23.04 -2.16 -6.45
N ASP A 294 23.03 -2.25 -7.79
CA ASP A 294 21.91 -2.83 -8.52
C ASP A 294 21.78 -4.33 -8.24
N ALA A 295 20.53 -4.79 -8.09
CA ALA A 295 20.26 -6.18 -7.72
C ALA A 295 20.71 -7.19 -8.79
N PHE A 296 20.60 -6.87 -10.09
CA PHE A 296 21.06 -7.75 -11.15
C PHE A 296 22.58 -7.83 -11.20
N ASP A 297 23.28 -6.69 -11.03
CA ASP A 297 24.74 -6.65 -11.03
C ASP A 297 25.30 -7.47 -9.85
N TYR A 298 24.69 -7.32 -8.67
CA TYR A 298 25.04 -8.12 -7.50
C TYR A 298 24.82 -9.61 -7.73
N LEU A 299 23.64 -10.03 -8.23
CA LEU A 299 23.32 -11.43 -8.51
C LEU A 299 24.23 -12.05 -9.56
N ASN A 300 24.66 -11.27 -10.58
CA ASN A 300 25.58 -11.76 -11.61
C ASN A 300 26.95 -12.18 -11.05
N ARG A 301 27.46 -11.47 -10.03
CA ARG A 301 28.76 -11.79 -9.40
C ARG A 301 28.66 -12.64 -8.14
N LEU A 302 27.42 -12.83 -7.63
CA LEU A 302 27.19 -13.64 -6.44
C LEU A 302 27.57 -15.11 -6.71
N GLU A 303 28.31 -15.71 -5.80
CA GLU A 303 28.57 -17.14 -5.79
C GLU A 303 27.26 -17.91 -5.53
N ALA A 304 27.09 -19.04 -6.20
CA ALA A 304 25.95 -19.93 -5.92
C ALA A 304 26.03 -20.48 -4.48
N ASP A 305 24.89 -20.82 -3.93
CA ASP A 305 24.73 -21.45 -2.60
C ASP A 305 25.22 -20.58 -1.42
N ARG A 306 25.47 -19.29 -1.67
CA ARG A 306 25.94 -18.38 -0.63
C ARG A 306 24.86 -18.06 0.42
N PHE A 307 23.58 -18.06 0.03
CA PHE A 307 22.45 -17.73 0.90
C PHE A 307 21.41 -18.85 0.94
N ASP A 308 20.90 -19.11 2.15
CA ASP A 308 19.89 -20.14 2.43
C ASP A 308 18.46 -19.57 2.39
N LEU A 309 18.32 -18.25 2.46
CA LEU A 309 17.04 -17.54 2.36
C LEU A 309 17.26 -16.24 1.57
N ILE A 310 16.49 -16.04 0.50
CA ILE A 310 16.54 -14.82 -0.30
C ILE A 310 15.15 -14.16 -0.34
N ILE A 311 15.13 -12.85 -0.07
CA ILE A 311 13.93 -12.02 -0.15
C ILE A 311 14.03 -11.15 -1.40
N VAL A 312 12.96 -11.13 -2.21
CA VAL A 312 12.88 -10.46 -3.51
C VAL A 312 11.62 -9.60 -3.53
N ASP A 313 11.74 -8.34 -3.13
CA ASP A 313 10.62 -7.38 -3.09
C ASP A 313 10.88 -6.16 -3.99
N PRO A 314 10.90 -6.35 -5.31
CA PRO A 314 11.22 -5.29 -6.25
C PRO A 314 10.11 -4.23 -6.33
N PRO A 315 10.42 -3.01 -6.78
CA PRO A 315 9.42 -2.01 -7.12
C PRO A 315 8.51 -2.51 -8.25
N ALA A 316 7.32 -1.89 -8.37
CA ALA A 316 6.35 -2.26 -9.39
C ALA A 316 6.92 -2.09 -10.81
N PHE A 317 7.10 -3.19 -11.53
CA PHE A 317 7.60 -3.18 -12.91
C PHE A 317 6.54 -2.75 -13.94
N ALA A 318 5.23 -2.88 -13.63
CA ALA A 318 4.14 -2.43 -14.49
C ALA A 318 3.33 -1.31 -13.81
N LYS A 319 3.43 -0.09 -14.34
CA LYS A 319 2.59 1.06 -13.95
C LYS A 319 1.49 1.36 -14.98
N ARG A 320 1.58 0.83 -16.20
CA ARG A 320 0.62 1.02 -17.30
C ARG A 320 0.38 -0.32 -18.01
N ARG A 321 -0.85 -0.52 -18.54
CA ARG A 321 -1.24 -1.77 -19.21
C ARG A 321 -0.30 -2.19 -20.34
N GLY A 322 0.21 -1.26 -21.13
CA GLY A 322 1.19 -1.56 -22.19
C GLY A 322 2.50 -2.19 -21.73
N ASN A 323 2.82 -2.12 -20.43
CA ASN A 323 4.08 -2.59 -19.86
C ASN A 323 3.98 -3.97 -19.16
N ILE A 324 2.82 -4.63 -19.18
CA ILE A 324 2.62 -5.91 -18.48
C ILE A 324 3.60 -6.99 -18.98
N LYS A 325 3.77 -7.12 -20.30
CA LYS A 325 4.70 -8.08 -20.91
C LYS A 325 6.15 -7.88 -20.46
N ASN A 326 6.60 -6.62 -20.42
CA ASN A 326 7.94 -6.25 -19.95
C ASN A 326 8.10 -6.51 -18.46
N ALA A 327 7.07 -6.22 -17.67
CA ALA A 327 7.06 -6.49 -16.23
C ALA A 327 7.17 -8.00 -15.93
N LEU A 328 6.39 -8.83 -16.60
CA LEU A 328 6.45 -10.29 -16.46
C LEU A 328 7.83 -10.83 -16.84
N ASN A 329 8.43 -10.30 -17.91
CA ASN A 329 9.80 -10.64 -18.30
C ASN A 329 10.82 -10.18 -17.23
N GLY A 330 10.63 -9.02 -16.62
CA GLY A 330 11.46 -8.54 -15.49
C GLY A 330 11.38 -9.47 -14.29
N TYR A 331 10.16 -9.85 -13.86
CA TYR A 331 9.95 -10.82 -12.77
C TYR A 331 10.58 -12.17 -13.09
N ARG A 332 10.42 -12.68 -14.33
CA ARG A 332 11.03 -13.93 -14.78
C ARG A 332 12.55 -13.88 -14.67
N LYS A 333 13.19 -12.85 -15.24
CA LYS A 333 14.65 -12.70 -15.23
C LYS A 333 15.21 -12.59 -13.80
N LEU A 334 14.58 -11.76 -12.95
CA LEU A 334 15.02 -11.56 -11.58
C LEU A 334 14.90 -12.84 -10.77
N ASN A 335 13.75 -13.51 -10.83
CA ASN A 335 13.55 -14.76 -10.09
C ASN A 335 14.43 -15.89 -10.62
N ARG A 336 14.69 -15.98 -11.93
CA ARG A 336 15.64 -16.91 -12.51
C ARG A 336 17.03 -16.73 -11.86
N ALA A 337 17.57 -15.51 -11.87
CA ALA A 337 18.87 -15.21 -11.29
C ALA A 337 18.94 -15.57 -9.79
N VAL A 338 17.86 -15.33 -9.03
CA VAL A 338 17.75 -15.71 -7.62
C VAL A 338 17.75 -17.23 -7.44
N LEU A 339 16.96 -17.95 -8.26
CA LEU A 339 16.87 -19.42 -8.19
C LEU A 339 18.18 -20.13 -8.58
N GLU A 340 18.99 -19.54 -9.45
CA GLU A 340 20.34 -20.02 -9.79
C GLU A 340 21.33 -19.84 -8.62
N LYS A 341 21.05 -18.94 -7.66
CA LYS A 341 22.00 -18.54 -6.59
C LYS A 341 21.64 -19.04 -5.20
N VAL A 342 20.36 -19.29 -4.95
CA VAL A 342 19.93 -19.80 -3.63
C VAL A 342 20.44 -21.23 -3.41
N ALA A 343 20.90 -21.53 -2.19
CA ALA A 343 21.38 -22.87 -1.82
C ALA A 343 20.30 -23.94 -2.00
N PRO A 344 20.66 -25.19 -2.33
CA PRO A 344 19.73 -26.32 -2.32
C PRO A 344 19.06 -26.48 -0.95
N GLY A 345 17.74 -26.68 -0.94
CA GLY A 345 16.94 -26.66 0.30
C GLY A 345 16.66 -25.25 0.83
N GLY A 346 17.06 -24.23 0.08
CA GLY A 346 16.86 -22.84 0.45
C GLY A 346 15.44 -22.33 0.23
N LEU A 347 15.15 -21.18 0.81
CA LEU A 347 13.85 -20.53 0.76
C LEU A 347 13.94 -19.22 -0.02
N VAL A 348 12.90 -18.93 -0.82
CA VAL A 348 12.77 -17.65 -1.51
C VAL A 348 11.42 -17.03 -1.18
N PHE A 349 11.44 -15.81 -0.62
CA PHE A 349 10.27 -14.95 -0.49
C PHE A 349 10.26 -14.01 -1.69
N THR A 350 9.33 -14.16 -2.60
CA THR A 350 9.27 -13.30 -3.81
C THR A 350 7.93 -12.61 -3.94
N PHE A 351 7.97 -11.32 -4.33
CA PHE A 351 6.80 -10.44 -4.34
C PHE A 351 6.61 -9.70 -5.66
N SER A 352 5.37 -9.30 -5.89
CA SER A 352 4.97 -8.35 -6.93
C SER A 352 3.92 -7.39 -6.37
N CYS A 353 4.24 -6.10 -6.30
CA CYS A 353 3.31 -5.04 -5.97
C CYS A 353 2.64 -4.40 -7.22
N SER A 354 2.85 -4.96 -8.42
CA SER A 354 2.24 -4.48 -9.66
C SER A 354 0.76 -4.85 -9.71
N GLN A 355 -0.15 -3.89 -9.52
CA GLN A 355 -1.60 -4.11 -9.56
C GLN A 355 -2.09 -4.75 -10.88
N LEU A 356 -1.43 -4.45 -11.99
CA LEU A 356 -1.77 -4.94 -13.33
C LEU A 356 -1.30 -6.37 -13.61
N VAL A 357 -0.45 -6.94 -12.76
CA VAL A 357 0.03 -8.32 -12.87
C VAL A 357 -0.86 -9.20 -11.98
N SER A 358 -1.54 -10.17 -12.59
CA SER A 358 -2.37 -11.11 -11.82
C SER A 358 -1.51 -12.11 -11.02
N ALA A 359 -2.08 -12.73 -10.00
CA ALA A 359 -1.40 -13.80 -9.25
C ALA A 359 -1.06 -15.00 -10.15
N GLN A 360 -1.91 -15.29 -11.15
CA GLN A 360 -1.68 -16.35 -12.11
C GLN A 360 -0.52 -16.01 -13.05
N ASP A 361 -0.47 -14.79 -13.60
CA ASP A 361 0.63 -14.36 -14.46
C ASP A 361 1.96 -14.33 -13.71
N PHE A 362 1.96 -13.89 -12.45
CA PHE A 362 3.15 -13.90 -11.60
C PHE A 362 3.66 -15.33 -11.38
N ARG A 363 2.77 -16.30 -11.10
CA ARG A 363 3.15 -17.72 -10.98
C ARG A 363 3.70 -18.28 -12.28
N LEU A 364 3.13 -17.92 -13.43
CA LEU A 364 3.63 -18.37 -14.73
C LEU A 364 5.03 -17.83 -15.02
N ALA A 365 5.30 -16.57 -14.65
CA ALA A 365 6.64 -16.01 -14.75
C ALA A 365 7.67 -16.77 -13.88
N LEU A 366 7.26 -17.18 -12.65
CA LEU A 366 8.10 -18.00 -11.77
C LEU A 366 8.29 -19.44 -12.26
N LEU A 367 7.25 -20.06 -12.81
CA LEU A 367 7.38 -21.36 -13.46
C LEU A 367 8.43 -21.31 -14.57
N THR A 368 8.35 -20.31 -15.45
CA THR A 368 9.34 -20.16 -16.52
C THR A 368 10.74 -19.91 -15.95
N ALA A 369 10.86 -19.09 -14.91
CA ALA A 369 12.13 -18.82 -14.23
C ALA A 369 12.75 -20.11 -13.62
N SER A 370 11.94 -20.98 -12.99
CA SER A 370 12.41 -22.24 -12.42
C SER A 370 12.91 -23.23 -13.47
N LEU A 371 12.20 -23.34 -14.60
CA LEU A 371 12.62 -24.16 -15.73
C LEU A 371 13.93 -23.68 -16.36
N GLU A 372 14.08 -22.37 -16.53
CA GLU A 372 15.30 -21.74 -17.07
C GLU A 372 16.49 -21.85 -16.10
N ALA A 373 16.24 -21.82 -14.79
CA ALA A 373 17.28 -22.04 -13.76
C ALA A 373 17.62 -23.52 -13.56
N GLY A 374 16.87 -24.45 -14.16
CA GLY A 374 17.05 -25.88 -13.96
C GLY A 374 16.79 -26.36 -12.51
N ARG A 375 15.93 -25.65 -11.76
CA ARG A 375 15.64 -25.93 -10.34
C ARG A 375 14.21 -26.44 -10.13
N SER A 376 14.06 -27.43 -9.29
CA SER A 376 12.78 -27.89 -8.77
C SER A 376 12.31 -26.94 -7.66
N VAL A 377 11.11 -26.38 -7.80
CA VAL A 377 10.58 -25.35 -6.90
C VAL A 377 9.19 -25.72 -6.42
N ARG A 378 8.97 -25.65 -5.11
CA ARG A 378 7.66 -25.87 -4.48
C ARG A 378 7.15 -24.58 -3.83
N ILE A 379 5.89 -24.26 -4.05
CA ILE A 379 5.21 -23.15 -3.35
C ILE A 379 4.76 -23.67 -1.99
N LEU A 380 5.36 -23.16 -0.91
CA LEU A 380 4.97 -23.51 0.47
C LEU A 380 3.78 -22.67 0.94
N ARG A 381 3.74 -21.40 0.53
CA ARG A 381 2.69 -20.46 0.96
C ARG A 381 2.43 -19.38 -0.07
N GLN A 382 1.16 -18.97 -0.19
CA GLN A 382 0.77 -17.75 -0.87
C GLN A 382 0.81 -16.61 0.15
N LEU A 383 1.36 -15.48 -0.27
CA LEU A 383 1.56 -14.28 0.53
C LEU A 383 0.80 -13.12 -0.08
N GLY A 384 0.43 -12.18 0.76
CA GLY A 384 -0.34 -10.99 0.34
C GLY A 384 -0.08 -9.81 1.27
N GLN A 385 -0.90 -8.79 1.12
CA GLN A 385 -0.88 -7.60 1.95
C GLN A 385 -1.35 -7.88 3.37
N ALA A 386 -0.80 -7.13 4.33
CA ALA A 386 -1.16 -7.25 5.75
C ALA A 386 -2.65 -6.89 6.00
N PRO A 387 -3.29 -7.44 7.06
CA PRO A 387 -4.71 -7.22 7.34
C PRO A 387 -5.13 -5.76 7.52
N CYS A 388 -4.20 -4.86 7.82
CA CYS A 388 -4.48 -3.41 7.83
C CYS A 388 -4.70 -2.81 6.42
N HIS A 389 -4.54 -3.62 5.37
CA HIS A 389 -4.87 -3.30 3.98
C HIS A 389 -6.01 -4.23 3.53
N PRO A 390 -7.25 -4.06 4.03
CA PRO A 390 -8.33 -5.00 3.79
C PRO A 390 -8.71 -5.06 2.31
N ILE A 391 -8.93 -6.28 1.81
CA ILE A 391 -9.46 -6.51 0.47
C ILE A 391 -10.98 -6.43 0.56
N ASN A 392 -11.58 -5.53 -0.20
CA ASN A 392 -13.03 -5.46 -0.32
C ASN A 392 -13.50 -6.50 -1.33
N ILE A 393 -14.29 -7.46 -0.87
CA ILE A 393 -14.78 -8.56 -1.73
C ILE A 393 -15.60 -8.08 -2.94
N CYS A 394 -16.24 -6.90 -2.82
CA CYS A 394 -16.97 -6.27 -3.90
C CYS A 394 -16.08 -5.40 -4.81
N HIS A 395 -14.80 -5.22 -4.45
CA HIS A 395 -13.83 -4.38 -5.15
C HIS A 395 -12.47 -5.08 -5.22
N PRO A 396 -12.30 -6.07 -6.10
CA PRO A 396 -11.11 -6.91 -6.17
C PRO A 396 -9.82 -6.14 -6.48
N GLU A 397 -9.90 -4.95 -7.06
CA GLU A 397 -8.76 -4.07 -7.30
C GLU A 397 -8.06 -3.60 -6.03
N THR A 398 -8.65 -3.82 -4.85
CA THR A 398 -8.00 -3.60 -3.56
C THR A 398 -6.95 -4.66 -3.23
N GLU A 399 -6.93 -5.80 -3.93
CA GLU A 399 -5.87 -6.80 -3.85
C GLU A 399 -4.74 -6.44 -4.83
N TYR A 400 -3.58 -6.04 -4.32
CA TYR A 400 -2.47 -5.62 -5.19
C TYR A 400 -1.15 -6.32 -4.91
N LEU A 401 -0.87 -6.75 -3.67
CA LEU A 401 0.36 -7.43 -3.30
C LEU A 401 0.21 -8.94 -3.50
N LYS A 402 1.02 -9.52 -4.34
CA LYS A 402 1.15 -10.96 -4.54
C LYS A 402 2.53 -11.38 -4.10
N GLY A 403 2.61 -12.45 -3.33
CA GLY A 403 3.86 -13.03 -2.93
C GLY A 403 3.79 -14.56 -2.85
N LEU A 404 4.94 -15.19 -2.90
CA LEU A 404 5.10 -16.62 -2.72
C LEU A 404 6.29 -16.91 -1.82
N LEU A 405 6.12 -17.85 -0.89
CA LEU A 405 7.21 -18.52 -0.21
C LEU A 405 7.52 -19.80 -0.98
N LEU A 406 8.72 -19.88 -1.50
CA LEU A 406 9.22 -21.00 -2.31
C LEU A 406 10.25 -21.82 -1.54
N TYR A 407 10.23 -23.13 -1.73
CA TYR A 407 11.30 -24.06 -1.39
C TYR A 407 11.99 -24.49 -2.68
N VAL A 408 13.33 -24.46 -2.69
CA VAL A 408 14.14 -24.69 -3.89
C VAL A 408 15.06 -25.87 -3.68
N GLU A 409 14.90 -26.91 -4.53
CA GLU A 409 15.75 -28.12 -4.51
C GLU A 409 16.99 -27.97 -5.36
#